data_0a62cb0e664edab7af36711c31d45ef5
#
_entry.id   0a62cb0e664edab7af36711c31d45ef5
#
_cell.length_a   1.000
_cell.length_b   1.000
_cell.length_c   1.000
_cell.angle_alpha   90.00
_cell.angle_beta   90.00
_cell.angle_gamma   90.00
#
_symmetry.space_group_name_H-M   'P 1'
#
loop_
_entity.id
_entity.type
_entity.pdbx_description
1 polymer ?
#
loop_
_entity_poly.entity_id
_entity_poly.type
_entity_poly.pdbx_seq_one_letter_code
_entity_poly.pdbx_strand_id
1 'polypeptide(L)'
;MKNINILKISLVVLVLISGCNPLKKMIQLSEQQQINVNPDPILMKGGNVVFNVETTLPVGMLPKGTSYTLNFEYDGKDAGSLEFKASDYPNSSSTVSKASKSLSIPFDNSMVDNPQKLSVIGNAKVVTTGKNLDTESSNVADGVNSTQRFNQAQNIGAIRSYPGYTDAEETEVTTVDFYFNQGSSYLRGSEKKSDRGEQFTAFVAEKNITKGVNITGAHSPEGSTKVNESLAGRRASTIEKYYRTQMDKYDYKGDANEISFDLVPVVENWNTLRRALRASNSLTSDQRSKIGAIINGGGSFVDKEKSLSKLSFYNTLMKEVYPDLRTARTEVTTVIEKKPNNEILAIAQNIVSGEASSEALSHGELLFSATLTPDLKEKAAIYGAAVKWGGTWKAHNDFGMIHVQLAKEEEEGSEAQLKLLEDAETQLNISLNKEENIEAYMNLASSSALKYDFNTASEYLSKAENMGTDVSIVQNILYNSQGAVAIALGNHEAALEYLNKVDIKGEGQMKNWNTWIKIWSLFRSTIANLVLDDVNSARGNLDMIASIRPESWSAVPGDWYYLVAICDAREGKSESLTENLRKAFAGESDY
;
A
#
# COMPACT_ATOMS: atom_id res chain seq x y z
N MET A 1 28.45 20.15 -18.32
CA MET A 1 29.73 20.93 -18.26
C MET A 1 29.67 21.73 -16.97
N LYS A 2 30.55 21.41 -16.01
CA LYS A 2 30.60 22.03 -14.69
C LYS A 2 31.01 23.50 -14.82
N ASN A 3 30.12 24.42 -14.48
CA ASN A 3 30.51 25.82 -14.25
C ASN A 3 30.81 26.00 -12.77
N ILE A 4 32.07 25.90 -12.44
CA ILE A 4 32.59 26.31 -11.13
C ILE A 4 32.73 27.85 -11.19
N ASN A 5 31.85 28.55 -10.51
CA ASN A 5 32.01 29.98 -10.29
C ASN A 5 33.09 30.23 -9.24
N ILE A 6 34.31 30.39 -9.70
CA ILE A 6 35.43 30.87 -8.88
C ILE A 6 35.32 32.38 -8.80
N LEU A 7 34.88 32.89 -7.68
CA LEU A 7 34.94 34.34 -7.38
C LEU A 7 36.37 34.70 -7.09
N LYS A 8 37.06 35.28 -8.10
CA LYS A 8 38.40 35.85 -7.95
C LYS A 8 38.28 37.28 -7.42
N ILE A 9 38.57 37.45 -6.13
CA ILE A 9 38.88 38.79 -5.61
C ILE A 9 40.41 38.89 -5.46
N SER A 10 41.01 39.59 -6.39
CA SER A 10 42.43 39.98 -6.29
C SER A 10 42.49 41.43 -5.83
N LEU A 11 42.90 41.67 -4.62
CA LEU A 11 43.35 42.99 -4.18
C LEU A 11 44.75 42.87 -3.61
N VAL A 12 45.71 43.51 -4.30
CA VAL A 12 47.10 43.57 -3.87
C VAL A 12 47.25 44.80 -2.97
N VAL A 13 47.55 44.58 -1.72
CA VAL A 13 48.02 45.65 -0.80
C VAL A 13 49.39 45.29 -0.26
N LEU A 14 50.33 46.15 -0.55
CA LEU A 14 51.72 46.10 -0.05
C LEU A 14 51.75 46.61 1.40
N VAL A 15 52.18 45.82 2.37
CA VAL A 15 52.32 46.27 3.77
C VAL A 15 53.70 45.95 4.31
N LEU A 16 54.25 47.02 4.87
CA LEU A 16 55.52 47.11 5.55
C LEU A 16 55.55 46.31 6.90
N ILE A 17 56.70 45.73 7.16
CA ILE A 17 57.05 44.87 8.26
C ILE A 17 57.09 45.63 9.59
N SER A 18 56.47 45.13 10.65
CA SER A 18 56.94 45.36 12.03
C SER A 18 56.36 44.33 13.01
N GLY A 19 57.25 43.53 13.63
CA GLY A 19 57.02 42.77 14.86
C GLY A 19 56.43 41.39 14.67
N CYS A 20 57.20 40.33 14.94
CA CYS A 20 56.77 38.90 14.90
C CYS A 20 55.69 38.58 15.92
N ASN A 21 54.47 39.00 15.68
CA ASN A 21 53.33 38.40 16.38
C ASN A 21 52.76 37.33 15.43
N PRO A 22 52.95 36.03 15.74
CA PRO A 22 52.48 34.95 14.87
C PRO A 22 50.97 35.00 14.60
N LEU A 23 50.18 35.48 15.57
CA LEU A 23 48.71 35.61 15.39
C LEU A 23 48.34 36.65 14.32
N LYS A 24 48.98 37.85 14.34
CA LYS A 24 48.71 38.88 13.32
C LYS A 24 49.06 38.38 11.90
N LYS A 25 50.14 37.63 11.78
CA LYS A 25 50.51 37.01 10.49
C LYS A 25 49.48 35.95 10.05
N MET A 26 48.98 35.15 10.99
CA MET A 26 47.93 34.13 10.69
C MET A 26 46.65 34.81 10.21
N ILE A 27 46.20 35.90 10.87
CA ILE A 27 44.99 36.65 10.47
C ILE A 27 45.20 37.31 9.10
N GLN A 28 46.38 37.89 8.83
CA GLN A 28 46.66 38.46 7.52
C GLN A 28 46.67 37.37 6.39
N LEU A 29 47.20 36.22 6.66
CA LEU A 29 47.21 35.11 5.72
C LEU A 29 45.84 34.45 5.54
N SER A 30 44.93 34.56 6.55
CA SER A 30 43.58 34.03 6.44
C SER A 30 42.75 34.66 5.31
N GLU A 31 43.09 35.87 4.85
CA GLU A 31 42.49 36.51 3.66
C GLU A 31 42.73 35.69 2.37
N GLN A 32 43.76 34.83 2.33
CA GLN A 32 44.11 33.95 1.21
C GLN A 32 43.63 32.50 1.41
N GLN A 33 42.97 32.20 2.49
CA GLN A 33 42.40 30.86 2.72
C GLN A 33 41.27 30.60 1.72
N GLN A 34 41.10 29.34 1.36
CA GLN A 34 39.99 28.88 0.55
C GLN A 34 39.08 28.02 1.40
N ILE A 35 37.85 28.43 1.55
CA ILE A 35 36.79 27.66 2.26
C ILE A 35 35.74 27.32 1.24
N ASN A 36 35.47 26.04 1.06
CA ASN A 36 34.43 25.51 0.21
C ASN A 36 33.41 24.79 1.06
N VAL A 37 32.16 25.18 0.96
CA VAL A 37 31.02 24.52 1.60
C VAL A 37 30.22 23.81 0.53
N ASN A 38 29.90 22.55 0.76
CA ASN A 38 29.15 21.74 -0.19
C ASN A 38 28.10 20.87 0.55
N PRO A 39 26.84 20.90 0.12
CA PRO A 39 26.27 21.75 -0.91
C PRO A 39 26.13 23.21 -0.51
N ASP A 40 25.96 24.10 -1.46
CA ASP A 40 25.58 25.50 -1.30
C ASP A 40 24.36 25.79 -2.21
N PRO A 41 23.16 26.09 -1.64
CA PRO A 41 22.80 26.20 -0.22
C PRO A 41 23.00 24.91 0.58
N ILE A 42 23.25 25.06 1.91
CA ILE A 42 23.39 23.90 2.81
C ILE A 42 22.10 23.07 2.83
N LEU A 43 22.19 21.75 3.05
CA LEU A 43 21.11 20.82 2.75
C LEU A 43 20.39 20.34 4.01
N MET A 44 19.06 20.49 4.04
CA MET A 44 18.23 19.77 4.99
C MET A 44 18.21 18.27 4.64
N LYS A 45 18.65 17.42 5.57
CA LYS A 45 18.67 15.97 5.45
C LYS A 45 18.18 15.33 6.75
N GLY A 46 17.00 14.72 6.69
CA GLY A 46 16.29 14.32 7.91
C GLY A 46 15.92 15.55 8.76
N GLY A 47 16.01 15.40 10.08
CA GLY A 47 15.78 16.50 11.03
C GLY A 47 16.98 17.44 11.21
N ASN A 48 18.01 17.37 10.34
CA ASN A 48 19.22 18.16 10.46
C ASN A 48 19.53 18.90 9.16
N VAL A 49 20.33 19.96 9.27
CA VAL A 49 20.98 20.60 8.14
C VAL A 49 22.44 20.16 8.11
N VAL A 50 22.87 19.58 7.00
CA VAL A 50 24.19 18.97 6.85
C VAL A 50 24.98 19.68 5.75
N PHE A 51 26.28 19.78 5.94
CA PHE A 51 27.21 20.34 4.96
C PHE A 51 28.62 19.83 5.21
N ASN A 52 29.41 19.77 4.15
CA ASN A 52 30.82 19.44 4.19
C ASN A 52 31.63 20.72 4.00
N VAL A 53 32.64 20.89 4.82
CA VAL A 53 33.57 22.01 4.71
C VAL A 53 34.91 21.48 4.26
N GLU A 54 35.44 22.02 3.19
CA GLU A 54 36.81 21.80 2.75
C GLU A 54 37.59 23.11 2.84
N THR A 55 38.69 23.10 3.58
CA THR A 55 39.50 24.31 3.78
C THR A 55 40.94 24.06 3.35
N THR A 56 41.50 25.03 2.65
CA THR A 56 42.92 25.09 2.30
C THR A 56 43.50 26.37 2.87
N LEU A 57 44.46 26.22 3.83
CA LEU A 57 45.20 27.33 4.40
C LEU A 57 46.46 27.59 3.57
N PRO A 58 46.84 28.86 3.35
CA PRO A 58 48.00 29.22 2.57
C PRO A 58 49.30 28.82 3.28
N VAL A 59 50.38 28.76 2.51
CA VAL A 59 51.74 28.44 2.98
C VAL A 59 52.16 29.41 4.08
N GLY A 60 52.68 28.88 5.19
CA GLY A 60 53.18 29.65 6.30
C GLY A 60 52.13 30.22 7.25
N MET A 61 50.87 29.83 7.09
CA MET A 61 49.78 30.28 7.96
C MET A 61 49.77 29.58 9.31
N LEU A 62 50.36 28.40 9.44
CA LEU A 62 50.42 27.64 10.69
C LEU A 62 51.85 27.58 11.26
N PRO A 63 52.35 28.63 11.98
CA PRO A 63 53.65 28.59 12.65
C PRO A 63 53.67 27.52 13.75
N LYS A 64 54.83 26.96 14.03
CA LYS A 64 55.02 25.95 15.07
C LYS A 64 54.49 26.47 16.43
N GLY A 65 53.72 25.63 17.12
CA GLY A 65 53.10 25.95 18.41
C GLY A 65 51.81 26.77 18.35
N THR A 66 51.19 26.86 17.15
CA THR A 66 49.90 27.52 16.97
C THR A 66 48.80 26.53 16.53
N SER A 67 47.54 26.95 16.67
CA SER A 67 46.39 26.34 16.05
C SER A 67 45.51 27.41 15.38
N TYR A 68 44.74 27.01 14.41
CA TYR A 68 43.76 27.84 13.74
C TYR A 68 42.44 27.10 13.66
N THR A 69 41.36 27.66 14.21
CA THR A 69 40.04 27.04 14.26
C THR A 69 39.07 27.91 13.48
N LEU A 70 38.38 27.31 12.54
CA LEU A 70 37.24 27.90 11.86
C LEU A 70 35.97 27.53 12.62
N ASN A 71 35.29 28.54 13.18
CA ASN A 71 34.01 28.37 13.87
C ASN A 71 32.90 28.82 12.94
N PHE A 72 31.99 27.90 12.63
CA PHE A 72 30.85 28.14 11.74
C PHE A 72 29.63 28.51 12.58
N GLU A 73 28.87 29.48 12.11
CA GLU A 73 27.64 29.96 12.77
C GLU A 73 26.53 30.12 11.75
N TYR A 74 25.30 29.73 12.14
CA TYR A 74 24.09 29.97 11.38
C TYR A 74 23.08 30.70 12.29
N ASP A 75 22.68 31.91 11.92
CA ASP A 75 21.79 32.76 12.72
C ASP A 75 22.28 32.96 14.18
N GLY A 76 23.59 33.14 14.35
CA GLY A 76 24.23 33.30 15.67
C GLY A 76 24.30 32.03 16.52
N LYS A 77 23.85 30.89 16.00
CA LYS A 77 23.96 29.56 16.65
C LYS A 77 25.20 28.83 16.14
N ASP A 78 25.88 28.11 17.05
CA ASP A 78 27.04 27.29 16.70
C ASP A 78 26.67 26.22 15.67
N ALA A 79 27.35 26.24 14.53
CA ALA A 79 27.21 25.27 13.43
C ALA A 79 28.41 24.30 13.36
N GLY A 80 29.27 24.30 14.35
CA GLY A 80 30.44 23.45 14.47
C GLY A 80 31.75 24.10 14.08
N SER A 81 32.84 23.36 14.14
CA SER A 81 34.17 23.90 13.90
C SER A 81 35.10 22.92 13.17
N LEU A 82 36.13 23.51 12.50
CA LEU A 82 37.23 22.79 11.86
C LEU A 82 38.56 23.36 12.40
N GLU A 83 39.34 22.52 13.07
CA GLU A 83 40.62 22.91 13.71
C GLU A 83 41.83 22.43 12.91
N PHE A 84 42.84 23.29 12.74
CA PHE A 84 44.16 23.03 12.22
C PHE A 84 45.19 23.21 13.33
N LYS A 85 45.89 22.16 13.72
CA LYS A 85 47.02 22.21 14.65
C LYS A 85 48.32 22.18 13.89
N ALA A 86 49.24 23.13 14.18
CA ALA A 86 50.54 23.18 13.49
C ALA A 86 51.37 21.86 13.65
N SER A 87 51.10 21.06 14.72
CA SER A 87 51.67 19.72 14.90
C SER A 87 51.33 18.74 13.82
N ASP A 88 50.11 18.86 13.25
CA ASP A 88 49.56 17.93 12.28
C ASP A 88 50.01 18.28 10.84
N TYR A 89 50.59 19.46 10.67
CA TYR A 89 51.08 20.01 9.41
C TYR A 89 52.55 20.45 9.50
N PRO A 90 53.52 19.53 9.69
CA PRO A 90 54.92 19.86 9.92
C PRO A 90 55.57 20.64 8.76
N ASN A 91 55.03 20.53 7.56
CA ASN A 91 55.54 21.21 6.38
C ASN A 91 54.73 22.47 6.00
N SER A 92 53.88 22.99 6.89
CA SER A 92 53.03 24.16 6.64
C SER A 92 53.79 25.46 6.26
N SER A 93 55.09 25.52 6.54
CA SER A 93 55.96 26.62 6.11
C SER A 93 56.28 26.59 4.60
N SER A 94 56.12 25.46 3.94
CA SER A 94 56.47 25.27 2.50
C SER A 94 55.34 24.70 1.66
N THR A 95 54.30 24.15 2.31
CA THR A 95 53.12 23.58 1.65
C THR A 95 51.84 24.15 2.24
N VAL A 96 50.75 24.10 1.46
CA VAL A 96 49.40 24.43 1.95
C VAL A 96 48.93 23.34 2.94
N SER A 97 48.10 23.76 3.93
CA SER A 97 47.46 22.83 4.85
C SER A 97 45.99 22.65 4.49
N LYS A 98 45.54 21.38 4.30
CA LYS A 98 44.18 21.06 3.89
C LYS A 98 43.49 20.20 4.95
N ALA A 99 42.22 20.52 5.21
CA ALA A 99 41.35 19.68 6.01
C ALA A 99 39.91 19.76 5.49
N SER A 100 39.17 18.70 5.78
CA SER A 100 37.73 18.64 5.51
C SER A 100 36.98 18.08 6.73
N LYS A 101 35.73 18.51 6.90
CA LYS A 101 34.85 18.01 7.96
C LYS A 101 33.41 18.10 7.55
N SER A 102 32.64 17.04 7.82
CA SER A 102 31.18 17.10 7.78
C SER A 102 30.64 17.70 9.05
N LEU A 103 29.75 18.66 8.92
CA LEU A 103 29.10 19.37 10.02
C LEU A 103 27.58 19.21 9.89
N SER A 104 26.89 19.27 11.04
CA SER A 104 25.44 19.11 11.12
C SER A 104 24.89 19.95 12.26
N ILE A 105 23.78 20.64 12.00
CA ILE A 105 23.00 21.36 13.00
C ILE A 105 21.54 20.90 12.95
N PRO A 106 20.80 20.89 14.08
CA PRO A 106 19.37 20.63 14.06
C PRO A 106 18.64 21.63 13.17
N PHE A 107 17.70 21.14 12.36
CA PHE A 107 16.84 22.00 11.54
C PHE A 107 15.84 22.74 12.46
N ASP A 108 15.59 24.00 12.14
CA ASP A 108 14.61 24.85 12.80
C ASP A 108 13.81 25.60 11.73
N ASN A 109 12.50 25.72 11.90
CA ASN A 109 11.61 26.37 10.93
C ASN A 109 12.04 27.81 10.61
N SER A 110 12.63 28.54 11.59
CA SER A 110 13.17 29.89 11.36
C SER A 110 14.23 29.94 10.24
N MET A 111 14.90 28.81 9.97
CA MET A 111 15.89 28.73 8.88
C MET A 111 15.28 28.90 7.48
N VAL A 112 13.96 28.68 7.36
CA VAL A 112 13.19 28.85 6.11
C VAL A 112 12.40 30.14 6.16
N ASP A 113 11.76 30.46 7.27
CA ASP A 113 10.92 31.65 7.42
C ASP A 113 11.74 32.94 7.38
N ASN A 114 12.99 32.88 7.90
CA ASN A 114 13.95 33.98 7.87
C ASN A 114 15.34 33.46 7.46
N PRO A 115 15.55 33.13 6.17
CA PRO A 115 16.77 32.48 5.73
C PRO A 115 18.00 33.38 5.96
N GLN A 116 18.99 32.82 6.66
CA GLN A 116 20.27 33.44 6.95
C GLN A 116 21.37 32.80 6.12
N LYS A 117 22.57 33.35 6.18
CA LYS A 117 23.77 32.78 5.57
C LYS A 117 24.59 32.02 6.61
N LEU A 118 25.24 30.95 6.18
CA LEU A 118 26.27 30.30 6.99
C LEU A 118 27.49 31.21 7.01
N SER A 119 27.93 31.61 8.18
CA SER A 119 29.10 32.44 8.38
C SER A 119 30.23 31.68 9.09
N VAL A 120 31.44 32.19 9.01
CA VAL A 120 32.62 31.62 9.64
C VAL A 120 33.49 32.70 10.26
N ILE A 121 34.01 32.41 11.45
CA ILE A 121 35.01 33.20 12.14
C ILE A 121 36.24 32.33 12.37
N GLY A 122 37.39 32.78 11.94
CA GLY A 122 38.67 32.10 12.14
C GLY A 122 39.30 32.56 13.46
N ASN A 123 39.69 31.62 14.34
CA ASN A 123 40.40 31.89 15.58
C ASN A 123 41.84 31.38 15.52
N ALA A 124 42.80 32.27 15.47
CA ALA A 124 44.23 31.95 15.54
C ALA A 124 44.68 31.93 17.04
N LYS A 125 45.38 30.87 17.48
CA LYS A 125 45.75 30.67 18.88
C LYS A 125 47.20 30.19 19.02
N VAL A 126 47.90 30.74 20.00
CA VAL A 126 49.19 30.20 20.46
C VAL A 126 48.91 29.18 21.56
N VAL A 127 49.25 27.92 21.31
CA VAL A 127 48.85 26.78 22.17
C VAL A 127 49.42 26.91 23.59
N THR A 128 50.65 27.32 23.75
CA THR A 128 51.36 27.39 25.04
C THR A 128 50.90 28.52 25.96
N THR A 129 50.44 29.63 25.38
CA THR A 129 50.05 30.83 26.14
C THR A 129 48.54 31.06 26.21
N GLY A 130 47.78 30.36 25.36
CA GLY A 130 46.35 30.55 25.25
C GLY A 130 45.93 31.88 24.57
N LYS A 131 46.87 32.74 24.16
CA LYS A 131 46.57 33.99 23.46
C LYS A 131 45.93 33.67 22.11
N ASN A 132 44.86 34.37 21.78
CA ASN A 132 44.15 34.20 20.50
C ASN A 132 43.85 35.54 19.82
N LEU A 133 43.44 35.48 18.57
CA LEU A 133 42.98 36.60 17.74
C LEU A 133 42.00 36.06 16.68
N ASP A 134 40.88 36.75 16.55
CA ASP A 134 39.82 36.35 15.62
C ASP A 134 39.91 37.10 14.29
N THR A 135 39.42 36.50 13.22
CA THR A 135 39.12 37.16 11.95
C THR A 135 37.78 37.90 12.03
N GLU A 136 37.51 38.74 11.06
CA GLU A 136 36.14 39.20 10.84
C GLU A 136 35.27 38.03 10.38
N SER A 137 33.96 38.12 10.64
CA SER A 137 32.99 37.15 10.18
C SER A 137 32.83 37.25 8.67
N SER A 138 32.77 36.13 7.96
CA SER A 138 32.52 36.07 6.53
C SER A 138 31.48 35.02 6.17
N ASN A 139 30.65 35.32 5.19
CA ASN A 139 29.66 34.37 4.71
C ASN A 139 30.31 33.32 3.78
N VAL A 140 29.95 32.06 3.93
CA VAL A 140 30.54 30.93 3.19
C VAL A 140 29.52 30.04 2.47
N ALA A 141 28.22 30.18 2.79
CA ALA A 141 27.15 29.54 2.03
C ALA A 141 25.82 30.31 2.17
N ASP A 142 24.92 30.14 1.22
CA ASP A 142 23.64 30.82 1.12
C ASP A 142 22.47 29.93 1.58
N GLY A 143 21.87 30.23 2.74
CA GLY A 143 20.59 29.67 3.17
C GLY A 143 20.57 28.14 3.33
N VAL A 144 19.36 27.60 3.44
CA VAL A 144 19.10 26.16 3.60
C VAL A 144 18.20 25.67 2.45
N ASN A 145 18.63 24.62 1.76
CA ASN A 145 17.77 23.90 0.85
C ASN A 145 16.83 22.97 1.64
N SER A 146 15.56 23.37 1.76
CA SER A 146 14.52 22.68 2.52
C SER A 146 13.53 21.90 1.62
N THR A 147 13.87 21.61 0.35
CA THR A 147 13.01 20.88 -0.60
C THR A 147 12.43 19.58 -0.02
N GLN A 148 13.16 18.95 0.89
CA GLN A 148 12.69 17.74 1.60
C GLN A 148 11.35 17.95 2.34
N ARG A 149 10.99 19.17 2.76
CA ARG A 149 9.73 19.46 3.48
C ARG A 149 8.47 19.14 2.66
N PHE A 150 8.54 19.26 1.34
CA PHE A 150 7.43 18.89 0.45
C PHE A 150 7.11 17.39 0.47
N ASN A 151 7.96 16.55 1.05
CA ASN A 151 7.71 15.12 1.20
C ASN A 151 6.47 14.81 2.06
N GLN A 152 6.11 15.68 3.02
CA GLN A 152 4.99 15.49 3.94
C GLN A 152 4.94 14.08 4.56
N ALA A 153 6.08 13.60 5.06
CA ALA A 153 6.22 12.25 5.60
C ALA A 153 5.31 11.98 6.82
N GLN A 154 4.88 13.02 7.53
CA GLN A 154 3.89 12.92 8.60
C GLN A 154 2.51 12.46 8.08
N ASN A 155 2.21 12.63 6.79
CA ASN A 155 0.94 12.29 6.16
C ASN A 155 0.98 10.95 5.42
N ILE A 156 1.73 9.95 5.90
CA ILE A 156 1.67 8.61 5.33
C ILE A 156 0.29 7.96 5.52
N GLY A 157 -0.04 7.01 4.63
CA GLY A 157 -1.38 6.42 4.56
C GLY A 157 -1.71 5.55 5.76
N ALA A 158 -2.90 5.76 6.32
CA ALA A 158 -3.55 4.82 7.23
C ALA A 158 -4.54 3.95 6.45
N ILE A 159 -4.65 2.67 6.80
CA ILE A 159 -5.47 1.71 6.06
C ILE A 159 -6.48 0.99 6.96
N ARG A 160 -7.71 0.84 6.43
CA ARG A 160 -8.74 0.02 7.06
C ARG A 160 -8.57 -1.45 6.72
N SER A 161 -9.10 -2.31 7.56
CA SER A 161 -9.22 -3.74 7.27
C SER A 161 -10.31 -4.01 6.21
N TYR A 162 -10.24 -5.19 5.57
CA TYR A 162 -11.39 -5.67 4.80
C TYR A 162 -12.50 -6.10 5.78
N PRO A 163 -13.70 -5.51 5.70
CA PRO A 163 -14.77 -5.74 6.70
C PRO A 163 -15.32 -7.17 6.71
N GLY A 164 -15.08 -7.96 5.66
CA GLY A 164 -15.71 -9.26 5.47
C GLY A 164 -17.12 -9.17 4.86
N TYR A 165 -17.49 -7.99 4.36
CA TYR A 165 -18.73 -7.70 3.66
C TYR A 165 -18.46 -6.76 2.49
N THR A 166 -19.23 -6.92 1.42
CA THR A 166 -19.25 -6.03 0.25
C THR A 166 -20.70 -5.86 -0.21
N ASP A 167 -21.05 -4.71 -0.76
CA ASP A 167 -22.34 -4.45 -1.40
C ASP A 167 -22.41 -4.97 -2.84
N ALA A 168 -21.32 -5.50 -3.39
CA ALA A 168 -21.33 -6.15 -4.68
C ALA A 168 -22.27 -7.37 -4.66
N GLU A 169 -22.89 -7.64 -5.81
CA GLU A 169 -23.72 -8.83 -5.98
C GLU A 169 -22.89 -10.09 -5.72
N GLU A 170 -23.36 -10.92 -4.81
CA GLU A 170 -22.80 -12.23 -4.51
C GLU A 170 -23.80 -13.31 -4.87
N THR A 171 -23.30 -14.46 -5.32
CA THR A 171 -24.13 -15.60 -5.68
C THR A 171 -23.73 -16.84 -4.91
N GLU A 172 -24.69 -17.68 -4.65
CA GLU A 172 -24.49 -19.03 -4.10
C GLU A 172 -25.03 -20.09 -5.05
N VAL A 173 -24.47 -21.30 -4.94
CA VAL A 173 -24.90 -22.44 -5.75
C VAL A 173 -25.53 -23.50 -4.85
N THR A 174 -26.84 -23.69 -5.01
CA THR A 174 -27.56 -24.79 -4.38
C THR A 174 -27.61 -25.99 -5.32
N THR A 175 -27.20 -27.16 -4.82
CA THR A 175 -27.14 -28.40 -5.62
C THR A 175 -28.15 -29.42 -5.11
N VAL A 176 -28.97 -29.98 -6.03
CA VAL A 176 -29.88 -31.07 -5.76
C VAL A 176 -29.71 -32.16 -6.82
N ASP A 177 -29.52 -33.42 -6.41
CA ASP A 177 -29.41 -34.58 -7.26
C ASP A 177 -30.75 -35.36 -7.27
N PHE A 178 -31.36 -35.54 -8.43
CA PHE A 178 -32.54 -36.40 -8.62
C PHE A 178 -32.15 -37.74 -9.25
N TYR A 179 -32.75 -38.85 -8.78
CA TYR A 179 -32.40 -40.19 -9.18
C TYR A 179 -33.48 -40.84 -10.04
N PHE A 180 -33.05 -41.58 -11.03
CA PHE A 180 -33.92 -42.23 -12.01
C PHE A 180 -33.76 -43.76 -12.03
N ASN A 181 -34.83 -44.47 -12.45
CA ASN A 181 -34.73 -45.90 -12.69
C ASN A 181 -33.87 -46.19 -13.93
N GLN A 182 -33.39 -47.42 -14.03
CA GLN A 182 -32.69 -47.93 -15.21
C GLN A 182 -33.53 -47.74 -16.49
N GLY A 183 -32.91 -47.20 -17.54
CA GLY A 183 -33.56 -46.95 -18.84
C GLY A 183 -34.67 -45.90 -18.82
N SER A 184 -34.92 -45.23 -17.73
CA SER A 184 -36.00 -44.24 -17.56
C SER A 184 -35.51 -42.82 -17.34
N SER A 185 -36.26 -41.89 -17.93
CA SER A 185 -36.17 -40.45 -17.64
C SER A 185 -37.42 -39.93 -16.91
N TYR A 186 -38.29 -40.82 -16.44
CA TYR A 186 -39.48 -40.46 -15.66
C TYR A 186 -39.10 -40.15 -14.19
N LEU A 187 -39.41 -38.92 -13.74
CA LEU A 187 -39.22 -38.53 -12.34
C LEU A 187 -40.39 -39.08 -11.49
N ARG A 188 -40.09 -40.07 -10.68
CA ARG A 188 -41.07 -40.80 -9.84
C ARG A 188 -41.68 -39.89 -8.78
N GLY A 189 -42.93 -40.20 -8.39
CA GLY A 189 -43.58 -39.52 -7.29
C GLY A 189 -42.86 -39.72 -5.94
N SER A 190 -42.23 -40.89 -5.72
CA SER A 190 -41.41 -41.17 -4.55
C SER A 190 -40.14 -40.30 -4.51
N GLU A 191 -39.53 -39.98 -5.67
CA GLU A 191 -38.37 -39.11 -5.72
C GLU A 191 -38.74 -37.65 -5.45
N LYS A 192 -39.90 -37.19 -5.96
CA LYS A 192 -40.43 -35.84 -5.66
C LYS A 192 -40.79 -35.65 -4.18
N LYS A 193 -41.12 -36.73 -3.47
CA LYS A 193 -41.46 -36.75 -2.03
C LYS A 193 -40.30 -37.21 -1.16
N SER A 194 -39.12 -37.40 -1.71
CA SER A 194 -37.91 -37.64 -0.92
C SER A 194 -37.46 -36.38 -0.25
N ASP A 195 -36.60 -36.47 0.80
CA ASP A 195 -36.02 -35.32 1.49
C ASP A 195 -35.42 -34.32 0.49
N ARG A 196 -34.74 -34.80 -0.56
CA ARG A 196 -34.18 -33.98 -1.64
C ARG A 196 -35.25 -33.25 -2.45
N GLY A 197 -36.34 -33.95 -2.81
CA GLY A 197 -37.46 -33.36 -3.55
C GLY A 197 -38.21 -32.32 -2.72
N GLU A 198 -38.33 -32.52 -1.40
CA GLU A 198 -38.94 -31.60 -0.45
C GLU A 198 -38.04 -30.36 -0.25
N GLN A 199 -36.73 -30.57 -0.02
CA GLN A 199 -35.74 -29.48 0.06
C GLN A 199 -35.72 -28.63 -1.24
N PHE A 200 -35.75 -29.28 -2.39
CA PHE A 200 -35.84 -28.57 -3.66
C PHE A 200 -37.13 -27.74 -3.79
N THR A 201 -38.25 -28.31 -3.35
CA THR A 201 -39.53 -27.61 -3.41
C THR A 201 -39.57 -26.43 -2.45
N ALA A 202 -38.99 -26.58 -1.23
CA ALA A 202 -38.84 -25.49 -0.27
C ALA A 202 -37.94 -24.39 -0.81
N PHE A 203 -36.80 -24.75 -1.39
CA PHE A 203 -35.88 -23.79 -2.03
C PHE A 203 -36.56 -22.98 -3.15
N VAL A 204 -37.34 -23.62 -4.02
CA VAL A 204 -38.10 -22.90 -5.06
C VAL A 204 -39.16 -21.98 -4.45
N ALA A 205 -39.76 -22.36 -3.30
CA ALA A 205 -40.76 -21.56 -2.62
C ALA A 205 -40.21 -20.26 -2.00
N GLU A 206 -38.90 -20.19 -1.73
CA GLU A 206 -38.21 -18.99 -1.22
C GLU A 206 -38.14 -17.87 -2.23
N LYS A 207 -38.34 -18.14 -3.52
CA LYS A 207 -38.33 -17.15 -4.62
C LYS A 207 -37.02 -16.36 -4.75
N ASN A 208 -35.90 -16.98 -4.45
CA ASN A 208 -34.59 -16.35 -4.59
C ASN A 208 -34.34 -15.91 -6.05
N ILE A 209 -33.67 -14.78 -6.23
CA ILE A 209 -33.32 -14.26 -7.56
C ILE A 209 -32.34 -15.27 -8.20
N THR A 210 -32.80 -15.98 -9.22
CA THR A 210 -32.03 -17.02 -9.91
C THR A 210 -31.33 -16.44 -11.13
N LYS A 211 -29.98 -16.54 -11.19
CA LYS A 211 -29.16 -16.13 -12.32
C LYS A 211 -29.09 -17.18 -13.41
N GLY A 212 -29.12 -18.46 -13.04
CA GLY A 212 -29.09 -19.55 -13.98
C GLY A 212 -29.22 -20.91 -13.30
N VAL A 213 -29.61 -21.91 -14.08
CA VAL A 213 -29.74 -23.28 -13.65
C VAL A 213 -28.99 -24.20 -14.60
N ASN A 214 -28.01 -24.92 -14.07
CA ASN A 214 -27.28 -25.94 -14.80
C ASN A 214 -27.79 -27.33 -14.38
N ILE A 215 -28.31 -28.12 -15.37
CA ILE A 215 -28.82 -29.45 -15.10
C ILE A 215 -27.98 -30.46 -15.87
N THR A 216 -27.13 -31.17 -15.15
CA THR A 216 -26.29 -32.23 -15.68
C THR A 216 -27.03 -33.58 -15.60
N GLY A 217 -27.59 -34.03 -16.71
CA GLY A 217 -28.19 -35.36 -16.81
C GLY A 217 -27.13 -36.44 -17.03
N ALA A 218 -27.23 -37.51 -16.29
CA ALA A 218 -26.28 -38.62 -16.34
C ALA A 218 -26.96 -39.99 -16.45
N HIS A 219 -26.18 -40.97 -16.86
CA HIS A 219 -26.62 -42.37 -16.97
C HIS A 219 -25.56 -43.31 -16.37
N SER A 220 -25.95 -44.53 -16.08
CA SER A 220 -25.04 -45.62 -15.74
C SER A 220 -24.44 -46.23 -17.01
N PRO A 221 -23.26 -46.87 -16.94
CA PRO A 221 -22.51 -47.30 -18.11
C PRO A 221 -23.20 -48.33 -19.01
N GLU A 222 -24.15 -49.11 -18.51
CA GLU A 222 -24.86 -50.12 -19.30
C GLU A 222 -25.67 -49.53 -20.46
N GLY A 223 -25.68 -50.22 -21.60
CA GLY A 223 -26.39 -49.80 -22.80
C GLY A 223 -25.51 -49.19 -23.91
N SER A 224 -26.10 -48.81 -25.00
CA SER A 224 -25.35 -48.18 -26.10
C SER A 224 -25.16 -46.68 -25.86
N THR A 225 -24.06 -46.11 -26.33
CA THR A 225 -23.73 -44.69 -26.20
C THR A 225 -24.87 -43.78 -26.67
N LYS A 226 -25.46 -44.06 -27.85
CA LYS A 226 -26.57 -43.28 -28.42
C LYS A 226 -27.81 -43.27 -27.52
N VAL A 227 -28.16 -44.42 -26.93
CA VAL A 227 -29.29 -44.54 -25.99
C VAL A 227 -29.00 -43.76 -24.71
N ASN A 228 -27.80 -43.91 -24.19
CA ASN A 228 -27.36 -43.29 -22.94
C ASN A 228 -27.31 -41.76 -23.05
N GLU A 229 -26.74 -41.21 -24.11
CA GLU A 229 -26.72 -39.79 -24.42
C GLU A 229 -28.14 -39.20 -24.48
N SER A 230 -29.01 -39.84 -25.26
CA SER A 230 -30.44 -39.47 -25.36
C SER A 230 -31.15 -39.55 -23.99
N LEU A 231 -30.81 -40.54 -23.17
CA LEU A 231 -31.40 -40.71 -21.84
C LEU A 231 -30.93 -39.64 -20.86
N ALA A 232 -29.64 -39.30 -20.89
CA ALA A 232 -29.06 -38.21 -20.09
C ALA A 232 -29.73 -36.86 -20.38
N GLY A 233 -29.86 -36.51 -21.69
CA GLY A 233 -30.55 -35.28 -22.11
C GLY A 233 -32.03 -35.27 -21.69
N ARG A 234 -32.75 -36.38 -21.82
CA ARG A 234 -34.16 -36.47 -21.39
C ARG A 234 -34.30 -36.35 -19.86
N ARG A 235 -33.34 -36.84 -19.06
CA ARG A 235 -33.34 -36.65 -17.59
C ARG A 235 -33.18 -35.18 -17.23
N ALA A 236 -32.21 -34.48 -17.85
CA ALA A 236 -32.04 -33.06 -17.67
C ALA A 236 -33.32 -32.28 -18.01
N SER A 237 -33.90 -32.52 -19.20
CA SER A 237 -35.15 -31.86 -19.60
C SER A 237 -36.35 -32.20 -18.69
N THR A 238 -36.38 -33.39 -18.10
CA THR A 238 -37.44 -33.75 -17.14
C THR A 238 -37.34 -32.91 -15.86
N ILE A 239 -36.11 -32.66 -15.36
CA ILE A 239 -35.91 -31.83 -14.17
C ILE A 239 -36.17 -30.36 -14.51
N GLU A 240 -35.74 -29.83 -15.67
CA GLU A 240 -36.12 -28.48 -16.11
C GLU A 240 -37.65 -28.30 -16.07
N LYS A 241 -38.41 -29.22 -16.67
CA LYS A 241 -39.88 -29.18 -16.67
C LYS A 241 -40.45 -29.22 -15.26
N TYR A 242 -39.88 -30.06 -14.38
CA TYR A 242 -40.30 -30.15 -12.98
C TYR A 242 -40.00 -28.85 -12.24
N TYR A 243 -38.81 -28.26 -12.44
CA TYR A 243 -38.43 -26.98 -11.87
C TYR A 243 -39.41 -25.87 -12.29
N ARG A 244 -39.65 -25.70 -13.59
CA ARG A 244 -40.61 -24.72 -14.11
C ARG A 244 -42.02 -24.94 -13.56
N THR A 245 -42.46 -26.19 -13.41
CA THR A 245 -43.75 -26.52 -12.78
C THR A 245 -43.81 -26.09 -11.29
N GLN A 246 -42.72 -26.24 -10.55
CA GLN A 246 -42.65 -25.76 -9.16
C GLN A 246 -42.66 -24.21 -9.12
N MET A 247 -41.92 -23.56 -9.98
CA MET A 247 -41.93 -22.10 -10.09
C MET A 247 -43.34 -21.57 -10.40
N ASP A 248 -44.05 -22.15 -11.36
CA ASP A 248 -45.44 -21.80 -11.66
C ASP A 248 -46.36 -21.95 -10.46
N LYS A 249 -46.18 -23.00 -9.67
CA LYS A 249 -46.95 -23.27 -8.45
C LYS A 249 -46.78 -22.18 -7.39
N TYR A 250 -45.60 -21.57 -7.31
CA TYR A 250 -45.23 -20.54 -6.35
C TYR A 250 -45.30 -19.12 -6.96
N ASP A 251 -45.99 -18.94 -8.07
CA ASP A 251 -46.24 -17.64 -8.72
C ASP A 251 -44.99 -16.91 -9.24
N TYR A 252 -44.09 -17.68 -9.86
CA TYR A 252 -42.86 -17.19 -10.51
C TYR A 252 -43.04 -16.88 -11.99
N LYS A 253 -44.28 -16.78 -12.50
CA LYS A 253 -44.60 -16.83 -13.95
C LYS A 253 -43.90 -15.78 -14.81
N GLY A 254 -43.58 -14.59 -14.27
CA GLY A 254 -42.84 -13.55 -14.98
C GLY A 254 -41.37 -13.94 -15.15
N ASP A 255 -40.74 -14.25 -14.05
CA ASP A 255 -39.27 -14.42 -13.93
C ASP A 255 -38.82 -15.80 -14.45
N ALA A 256 -39.68 -16.82 -14.36
CA ALA A 256 -39.38 -18.20 -14.81
C ALA A 256 -39.00 -18.31 -16.31
N ASN A 257 -39.46 -17.39 -17.13
CA ASN A 257 -39.13 -17.37 -18.56
C ASN A 257 -37.78 -16.71 -18.86
N GLU A 258 -37.28 -15.88 -17.96
CA GLU A 258 -36.01 -15.16 -18.08
C GLU A 258 -34.82 -15.99 -17.58
N ILE A 259 -35.12 -17.03 -16.76
CA ILE A 259 -34.07 -17.89 -16.20
C ILE A 259 -33.48 -18.77 -17.29
N SER A 260 -32.17 -18.69 -17.47
CA SER A 260 -31.43 -19.57 -18.39
C SER A 260 -31.26 -20.95 -17.76
N PHE A 261 -31.64 -21.98 -18.53
CA PHE A 261 -31.41 -23.38 -18.18
C PHE A 261 -30.37 -23.97 -19.15
N ASP A 262 -29.24 -24.38 -18.61
CA ASP A 262 -28.20 -25.09 -19.33
C ASP A 262 -28.32 -26.60 -19.07
N LEU A 263 -28.64 -27.36 -20.13
CA LEU A 263 -28.88 -28.79 -20.04
C LEU A 263 -27.69 -29.57 -20.62
N VAL A 264 -26.93 -30.20 -19.73
CA VAL A 264 -25.69 -30.90 -20.07
C VAL A 264 -25.89 -32.43 -19.99
N PRO A 265 -25.93 -33.16 -21.13
CA PRO A 265 -25.92 -34.63 -21.11
C PRO A 265 -24.49 -35.14 -20.92
N VAL A 266 -24.27 -35.92 -19.87
CA VAL A 266 -22.96 -36.57 -19.59
C VAL A 266 -23.02 -38.04 -20.00
N VAL A 267 -22.17 -38.41 -20.94
CA VAL A 267 -22.11 -39.78 -21.52
C VAL A 267 -21.09 -40.65 -20.78
N GLU A 268 -19.91 -40.09 -20.46
CA GLU A 268 -18.83 -40.84 -19.78
C GLU A 268 -18.70 -40.43 -18.30
N ASN A 269 -19.59 -40.94 -17.47
CA ASN A 269 -19.69 -40.56 -16.05
C ASN A 269 -18.71 -41.33 -15.13
N TRP A 270 -17.47 -41.53 -15.55
CA TRP A 270 -16.46 -42.29 -14.79
C TRP A 270 -16.08 -41.62 -13.49
N ASN A 271 -16.12 -40.30 -13.38
CA ASN A 271 -15.80 -39.57 -12.15
C ASN A 271 -16.85 -39.82 -11.06
N THR A 272 -18.12 -39.83 -11.44
CA THR A 272 -19.21 -40.18 -10.51
C THR A 272 -19.14 -41.65 -10.10
N LEU A 273 -18.83 -42.57 -11.06
CA LEU A 273 -18.61 -43.97 -10.74
C LEU A 273 -17.45 -44.13 -9.71
N ARG A 274 -16.34 -43.45 -9.87
CA ARG A 274 -15.24 -43.49 -8.88
C ARG A 274 -15.68 -43.03 -7.48
N ARG A 275 -16.53 -42.00 -7.41
CA ARG A 275 -17.09 -41.51 -6.14
C ARG A 275 -18.03 -42.55 -5.53
N ALA A 276 -18.96 -43.09 -6.33
CA ALA A 276 -19.89 -44.13 -5.87
C ALA A 276 -19.17 -45.39 -5.40
N LEU A 277 -18.13 -45.84 -6.12
CA LEU A 277 -17.28 -46.96 -5.68
C LEU A 277 -16.58 -46.73 -4.36
N ARG A 278 -16.12 -45.53 -4.09
CA ARG A 278 -15.50 -45.18 -2.79
C ARG A 278 -16.51 -45.18 -1.65
N ALA A 279 -17.72 -44.73 -1.90
CA ALA A 279 -18.81 -44.67 -0.96
C ALA A 279 -19.49 -46.03 -0.71
N SER A 280 -19.38 -46.98 -1.67
CA SER A 280 -20.07 -48.29 -1.58
C SER A 280 -19.46 -49.18 -0.51
N ASN A 281 -20.32 -49.71 0.37
CA ASN A 281 -19.99 -50.75 1.35
C ASN A 281 -20.28 -52.15 0.81
N SER A 282 -20.91 -52.28 -0.36
CA SER A 282 -21.33 -53.55 -0.97
C SER A 282 -20.23 -54.25 -1.79
N LEU A 283 -19.10 -53.58 -1.99
CA LEU A 283 -17.94 -54.09 -2.75
C LEU A 283 -16.69 -54.17 -1.86
N THR A 284 -15.94 -55.26 -2.00
CA THR A 284 -14.65 -55.43 -1.33
C THR A 284 -13.58 -54.47 -1.96
N SER A 285 -12.48 -54.26 -1.25
CA SER A 285 -11.35 -53.47 -1.76
C SER A 285 -10.78 -54.05 -3.09
N ASP A 286 -10.67 -55.37 -3.17
CA ASP A 286 -10.20 -56.07 -4.39
C ASP A 286 -11.15 -55.87 -5.57
N GLN A 287 -12.49 -55.95 -5.33
CA GLN A 287 -13.50 -55.70 -6.34
C GLN A 287 -13.44 -54.26 -6.84
N ARG A 288 -13.33 -53.28 -5.93
CA ARG A 288 -13.14 -51.84 -6.31
C ARG A 288 -11.88 -51.65 -7.13
N SER A 289 -10.77 -52.29 -6.76
CA SER A 289 -9.49 -52.21 -7.49
C SER A 289 -9.61 -52.76 -8.94
N LYS A 290 -10.32 -53.90 -9.12
CA LYS A 290 -10.58 -54.48 -10.44
C LYS A 290 -11.43 -53.58 -11.32
N ILE A 291 -12.48 -52.95 -10.77
CA ILE A 291 -13.27 -51.94 -11.50
C ILE A 291 -12.39 -50.72 -11.84
N GLY A 292 -11.60 -50.23 -10.88
CA GLY A 292 -10.68 -49.10 -11.08
C GLY A 292 -9.68 -49.35 -12.21
N ALA A 293 -9.13 -50.56 -12.28
CA ALA A 293 -8.23 -50.94 -13.38
C ALA A 293 -8.90 -50.88 -14.76
N ILE A 294 -10.14 -51.32 -14.86
CA ILE A 294 -10.90 -51.28 -16.14
C ILE A 294 -11.20 -49.82 -16.52
N ILE A 295 -11.75 -49.00 -15.60
CA ILE A 295 -12.18 -47.63 -15.95
C ILE A 295 -11.00 -46.69 -16.19
N ASN A 296 -9.82 -46.96 -15.58
CA ASN A 296 -8.60 -46.20 -15.81
C ASN A 296 -7.74 -46.72 -16.96
N GLY A 297 -8.05 -47.92 -17.46
CA GLY A 297 -7.38 -48.52 -18.62
C GLY A 297 -7.75 -47.86 -19.95
N GLY A 298 -7.08 -48.26 -21.01
CA GLY A 298 -7.40 -47.87 -22.39
C GLY A 298 -8.74 -48.45 -22.88
N GLY A 299 -9.18 -48.02 -24.04
CA GLY A 299 -10.43 -48.46 -24.71
C GLY A 299 -11.56 -47.44 -24.63
N SER A 300 -12.54 -47.62 -25.53
CA SER A 300 -13.74 -46.80 -25.58
C SER A 300 -14.65 -47.02 -24.37
N PHE A 301 -15.63 -46.12 -24.20
CA PHE A 301 -16.66 -46.27 -23.17
C PHE A 301 -17.34 -47.64 -23.23
N VAL A 302 -17.70 -48.08 -24.46
CA VAL A 302 -18.35 -49.38 -24.70
C VAL A 302 -17.42 -50.55 -24.38
N ASP A 303 -16.13 -50.48 -24.70
CA ASP A 303 -15.16 -51.53 -24.38
C ASP A 303 -14.97 -51.69 -22.86
N LYS A 304 -14.94 -50.59 -22.13
CA LYS A 304 -14.87 -50.60 -20.68
C LYS A 304 -16.10 -51.21 -20.03
N GLU A 305 -17.29 -50.83 -20.51
CA GLU A 305 -18.54 -51.41 -20.00
C GLU A 305 -18.63 -52.93 -20.33
N LYS A 306 -18.25 -53.33 -21.54
CA LYS A 306 -18.14 -54.75 -21.89
C LYS A 306 -17.16 -55.51 -21.01
N SER A 307 -16.14 -54.88 -20.52
CA SER A 307 -15.16 -55.45 -19.59
C SER A 307 -15.73 -55.51 -18.16
N LEU A 308 -16.45 -54.48 -17.72
CA LEU A 308 -17.17 -54.49 -16.44
C LEU A 308 -18.24 -55.56 -16.39
N SER A 309 -19.02 -55.76 -17.47
CA SER A 309 -20.11 -56.77 -17.54
C SER A 309 -19.61 -58.21 -17.41
N LYS A 310 -18.34 -58.49 -17.65
CA LYS A 310 -17.72 -59.82 -17.48
C LYS A 310 -17.31 -60.14 -16.04
N LEU A 311 -17.34 -59.15 -15.13
CA LEU A 311 -16.98 -59.37 -13.76
C LEU A 311 -18.02 -60.25 -13.03
N SER A 312 -17.60 -61.25 -12.26
CA SER A 312 -18.49 -62.16 -11.52
C SER A 312 -19.41 -61.44 -10.54
N PHE A 313 -19.06 -60.28 -10.12
CA PHE A 313 -19.83 -59.40 -9.24
C PHE A 313 -20.49 -58.20 -9.94
N TYR A 314 -20.66 -58.27 -11.27
CA TYR A 314 -21.33 -57.23 -12.04
C TYR A 314 -22.76 -56.94 -11.59
N ASN A 315 -23.47 -57.97 -11.15
CA ASN A 315 -24.82 -57.82 -10.60
C ASN A 315 -24.84 -56.92 -9.35
N THR A 316 -23.81 -56.98 -8.51
CA THR A 316 -23.68 -56.11 -7.34
C THR A 316 -23.44 -54.66 -7.80
N LEU A 317 -22.59 -54.48 -8.81
CA LEU A 317 -22.33 -53.16 -9.41
C LEU A 317 -23.64 -52.54 -9.97
N MET A 318 -24.42 -53.33 -10.71
CA MET A 318 -25.71 -52.94 -11.31
C MET A 318 -26.78 -52.55 -10.28
N LYS A 319 -26.83 -53.25 -9.12
CA LYS A 319 -27.87 -53.04 -8.13
C LYS A 319 -27.51 -52.01 -7.07
N GLU A 320 -26.25 -51.93 -6.70
CA GLU A 320 -25.82 -51.18 -5.51
C GLU A 320 -25.02 -49.92 -5.83
N VAL A 321 -24.45 -49.83 -7.07
CA VAL A 321 -23.58 -48.68 -7.44
C VAL A 321 -24.16 -47.90 -8.61
N TYR A 322 -24.62 -48.58 -9.65
CA TYR A 322 -25.15 -47.90 -10.86
C TYR A 322 -26.41 -47.07 -10.64
N PRO A 323 -27.30 -47.38 -9.64
CA PRO A 323 -28.39 -46.44 -9.33
C PRO A 323 -27.92 -45.02 -9.02
N ASP A 324 -26.76 -44.84 -8.34
CA ASP A 324 -26.20 -43.54 -8.01
C ASP A 324 -25.68 -42.77 -9.21
N LEU A 325 -25.56 -43.42 -10.38
CA LEU A 325 -25.11 -42.78 -11.61
C LEU A 325 -26.29 -42.31 -12.48
N ARG A 326 -27.50 -42.72 -12.17
CA ARG A 326 -28.73 -42.46 -12.94
C ARG A 326 -29.37 -41.16 -12.46
N THR A 327 -28.69 -40.05 -12.61
CA THR A 327 -29.04 -38.77 -11.97
C THR A 327 -29.36 -37.68 -12.97
N ALA A 328 -30.03 -36.65 -12.48
CA ALA A 328 -29.91 -35.28 -12.98
C ALA A 328 -29.52 -34.39 -11.82
N ARG A 329 -28.29 -33.90 -11.86
CA ARG A 329 -27.73 -32.95 -10.92
C ARG A 329 -28.14 -31.55 -11.32
N THR A 330 -28.82 -30.87 -10.41
CA THR A 330 -29.32 -29.50 -10.63
C THR A 330 -28.54 -28.56 -9.77
N GLU A 331 -27.86 -27.64 -10.38
CA GLU A 331 -27.09 -26.57 -9.74
C GLU A 331 -27.80 -25.26 -10.03
N VAL A 332 -28.30 -24.60 -9.00
CA VAL A 332 -29.03 -23.33 -9.10
C VAL A 332 -28.17 -22.23 -8.52
N THR A 333 -27.83 -21.27 -9.36
CA THR A 333 -27.10 -20.07 -8.94
C THR A 333 -28.10 -18.99 -8.57
N THR A 334 -28.13 -18.61 -7.31
CA THR A 334 -29.01 -17.55 -6.78
C THR A 334 -28.21 -16.37 -6.27
N VAL A 335 -28.83 -15.19 -6.31
CA VAL A 335 -28.27 -13.98 -5.70
C VAL A 335 -28.49 -14.04 -4.20
N ILE A 336 -27.44 -13.74 -3.43
CA ILE A 336 -27.56 -13.53 -1.99
C ILE A 336 -28.22 -12.18 -1.76
N GLU A 337 -29.39 -12.16 -1.15
CA GLU A 337 -30.11 -10.91 -0.83
C GLU A 337 -29.34 -10.14 0.23
N LYS A 338 -29.06 -8.86 -0.05
CA LYS A 338 -28.35 -7.95 0.85
C LYS A 338 -29.23 -6.74 1.16
N LYS A 339 -29.06 -6.21 2.38
CA LYS A 339 -29.69 -4.93 2.76
C LYS A 339 -29.13 -3.81 1.88
N PRO A 340 -29.96 -2.85 1.46
CA PRO A 340 -29.49 -1.63 0.78
C PRO A 340 -28.52 -0.82 1.66
N ASN A 341 -27.55 -0.13 1.05
CA ASN A 341 -26.53 0.65 1.76
C ASN A 341 -27.12 1.70 2.71
N ASN A 342 -28.20 2.38 2.30
CA ASN A 342 -28.90 3.35 3.14
C ASN A 342 -29.56 2.71 4.36
N GLU A 343 -30.06 1.50 4.23
CA GLU A 343 -30.64 0.73 5.35
C GLU A 343 -29.54 0.27 6.32
N ILE A 344 -28.42 -0.25 5.79
CA ILE A 344 -27.25 -0.65 6.60
C ILE A 344 -26.75 0.54 7.42
N LEU A 345 -26.60 1.72 6.80
CA LEU A 345 -26.12 2.93 7.49
C LEU A 345 -27.13 3.38 8.56
N ALA A 346 -28.43 3.38 8.25
CA ALA A 346 -29.47 3.77 9.22
C ALA A 346 -29.50 2.82 10.44
N ILE A 347 -29.38 1.52 10.21
CA ILE A 347 -29.30 0.54 11.31
C ILE A 347 -28.03 0.76 12.15
N ALA A 348 -26.89 1.04 11.51
CA ALA A 348 -25.63 1.34 12.22
C ALA A 348 -25.76 2.59 13.10
N GLN A 349 -26.41 3.66 12.61
CA GLN A 349 -26.70 4.86 13.39
C GLN A 349 -27.59 4.55 14.60
N ASN A 350 -28.61 3.70 14.43
CA ASN A 350 -29.47 3.25 15.53
C ASN A 350 -28.72 2.37 16.55
N ILE A 351 -27.74 1.57 16.11
CA ILE A 351 -26.84 0.84 17.01
C ILE A 351 -25.98 1.81 17.82
N VAL A 352 -25.44 2.83 17.20
CA VAL A 352 -24.62 3.87 17.86
C VAL A 352 -25.43 4.64 18.90
N SER A 353 -26.67 5.02 18.57
CA SER A 353 -27.58 5.72 19.50
C SER A 353 -28.16 4.82 20.61
N GLY A 354 -28.06 3.49 20.47
CA GLY A 354 -28.65 2.52 21.38
C GLY A 354 -30.12 2.21 21.11
N GLU A 355 -30.67 2.67 19.98
CA GLU A 355 -32.06 2.40 19.56
C GLU A 355 -32.20 1.00 18.90
N ALA A 356 -31.12 0.43 18.40
CA ALA A 356 -31.07 -0.93 17.88
C ALA A 356 -30.02 -1.81 18.60
N SER A 357 -30.28 -3.12 18.64
CA SER A 357 -29.29 -4.10 19.08
C SER A 357 -28.12 -4.18 18.11
N SER A 358 -26.91 -4.40 18.61
CA SER A 358 -25.73 -4.67 17.78
C SER A 358 -25.90 -5.87 16.83
N GLU A 359 -26.78 -6.81 17.17
CA GLU A 359 -27.08 -8.01 16.35
C GLU A 359 -27.97 -7.69 15.13
N ALA A 360 -28.51 -6.47 15.02
CA ALA A 360 -29.32 -6.03 13.85
C ALA A 360 -28.51 -6.00 12.54
N LEU A 361 -27.17 -5.89 12.65
CA LEU A 361 -26.23 -6.06 11.56
C LEU A 361 -25.23 -7.19 11.89
N SER A 362 -24.77 -7.89 10.88
CA SER A 362 -23.58 -8.71 11.02
C SER A 362 -22.36 -7.82 11.34
N HIS A 363 -21.32 -8.39 11.96
CA HIS A 363 -20.13 -7.64 12.28
C HIS A 363 -19.48 -7.03 11.02
N GLY A 364 -19.51 -7.76 9.89
CA GLY A 364 -19.02 -7.27 8.60
C GLY A 364 -19.84 -6.10 8.05
N GLU A 365 -21.18 -6.18 8.12
CA GLU A 365 -22.07 -5.07 7.73
C GLU A 365 -21.84 -3.83 8.58
N LEU A 366 -21.65 -3.99 9.90
CA LEU A 366 -21.37 -2.87 10.79
C LEU A 366 -20.02 -2.21 10.48
N LEU A 367 -18.96 -2.98 10.24
CA LEU A 367 -17.67 -2.41 9.78
C LEU A 367 -17.80 -1.73 8.41
N PHE A 368 -18.55 -2.34 7.49
CA PHE A 368 -18.80 -1.78 6.17
C PHE A 368 -19.57 -0.45 6.24
N SER A 369 -20.54 -0.33 7.13
CA SER A 369 -21.39 0.87 7.24
C SER A 369 -20.59 2.15 7.47
N ALA A 370 -19.45 2.09 8.17
CA ALA A 370 -18.55 3.22 8.34
C ALA A 370 -17.96 3.74 7.01
N THR A 371 -17.98 2.93 5.94
CA THR A 371 -17.54 3.38 4.61
C THR A 371 -18.59 4.19 3.86
N LEU A 372 -19.84 4.14 4.32
CA LEU A 372 -20.99 4.77 3.68
C LEU A 372 -21.21 6.24 4.11
N THR A 373 -20.50 6.70 5.11
CA THR A 373 -20.51 8.10 5.56
C THR A 373 -19.15 8.77 5.30
N PRO A 374 -19.08 10.06 4.93
CA PRO A 374 -17.82 10.81 4.86
C PRO A 374 -17.36 11.34 6.23
N ASP A 375 -18.25 11.46 7.22
CA ASP A 375 -17.96 12.06 8.52
C ASP A 375 -17.05 11.15 9.39
N LEU A 376 -15.87 11.65 9.75
CA LEU A 376 -14.90 10.89 10.53
C LEU A 376 -15.37 10.60 11.96
N LYS A 377 -16.14 11.49 12.57
CA LYS A 377 -16.68 11.29 13.93
C LYS A 377 -17.76 10.23 13.94
N GLU A 378 -18.62 10.22 12.92
CA GLU A 378 -19.60 9.17 12.73
C GLU A 378 -18.92 7.81 12.46
N LYS A 379 -17.89 7.76 11.61
CA LYS A 379 -17.07 6.56 11.43
C LYS A 379 -16.50 6.06 12.74
N ALA A 380 -15.92 6.93 13.55
CA ALA A 380 -15.37 6.59 14.86
C ALA A 380 -16.43 6.00 15.80
N ALA A 381 -17.64 6.59 15.82
CA ALA A 381 -18.74 6.07 16.62
C ALA A 381 -19.17 4.66 16.18
N ILE A 382 -19.27 4.42 14.86
CA ILE A 382 -19.60 3.10 14.29
C ILE A 382 -18.51 2.07 14.60
N TYR A 383 -17.22 2.38 14.38
CA TYR A 383 -16.13 1.46 14.72
C TYR A 383 -16.05 1.20 16.23
N GLY A 384 -16.32 2.21 17.06
CA GLY A 384 -16.46 2.04 18.52
C GLY A 384 -17.58 1.10 18.91
N ALA A 385 -18.73 1.15 18.20
CA ALA A 385 -19.82 0.18 18.39
C ALA A 385 -19.40 -1.24 17.96
N ALA A 386 -18.67 -1.38 16.84
CA ALA A 386 -18.16 -2.66 16.37
C ALA A 386 -17.16 -3.30 17.38
N VAL A 387 -16.31 -2.47 18.01
CA VAL A 387 -15.42 -2.91 19.09
C VAL A 387 -16.22 -3.46 20.29
N LYS A 388 -17.30 -2.76 20.68
CA LYS A 388 -18.16 -3.20 21.81
C LYS A 388 -18.92 -4.48 21.50
N TRP A 389 -19.36 -4.65 20.25
CA TRP A 389 -20.15 -5.82 19.86
C TRP A 389 -19.33 -7.09 19.69
N GLY A 390 -18.26 -7.07 18.90
CA GLY A 390 -17.50 -8.27 18.54
C GLY A 390 -16.03 -8.21 18.95
N GLY A 391 -15.47 -7.01 19.12
CA GLY A 391 -14.09 -6.78 19.54
C GLY A 391 -13.06 -7.55 18.73
N THR A 392 -13.27 -7.74 17.42
CA THR A 392 -12.34 -8.43 16.53
C THR A 392 -11.09 -7.58 16.29
N TRP A 393 -10.00 -8.19 15.81
CA TRP A 393 -8.82 -7.42 15.42
C TRP A 393 -9.15 -6.33 14.38
N LYS A 394 -10.06 -6.62 13.45
CA LYS A 394 -10.52 -5.66 12.43
C LYS A 394 -11.18 -4.43 13.02
N ALA A 395 -12.11 -4.64 13.99
CA ALA A 395 -12.78 -3.54 14.67
C ALA A 395 -11.78 -2.65 15.42
N HIS A 396 -10.83 -3.24 16.13
CA HIS A 396 -9.80 -2.50 16.84
C HIS A 396 -8.85 -1.77 15.88
N ASN A 397 -8.44 -2.42 14.78
CA ASN A 397 -7.63 -1.77 13.75
C ASN A 397 -8.34 -0.54 13.16
N ASP A 398 -9.60 -0.70 12.72
CA ASP A 398 -10.35 0.35 12.04
C ASP A 398 -10.70 1.50 13.00
N PHE A 399 -10.93 1.18 14.28
CA PHE A 399 -11.13 2.18 15.33
C PHE A 399 -9.83 2.94 15.63
N GLY A 400 -8.68 2.28 15.68
CA GLY A 400 -7.39 2.94 15.79
C GLY A 400 -7.06 3.78 14.55
N MET A 401 -7.30 3.25 13.36
CA MET A 401 -7.10 3.95 12.08
C MET A 401 -7.90 5.26 12.01
N ILE A 402 -9.17 5.26 12.41
CA ILE A 402 -9.99 6.47 12.35
C ILE A 402 -9.53 7.53 13.34
N HIS A 403 -8.97 7.15 14.50
CA HIS A 403 -8.35 8.09 15.42
C HIS A 403 -7.09 8.73 14.84
N VAL A 404 -6.28 7.97 14.07
CA VAL A 404 -5.16 8.54 13.31
C VAL A 404 -5.66 9.57 12.29
N GLN A 405 -6.79 9.29 11.61
CA GLN A 405 -7.37 10.24 10.65
C GLN A 405 -7.90 11.50 11.33
N LEU A 406 -8.60 11.37 12.46
CA LEU A 406 -9.06 12.53 13.25
C LEU A 406 -7.88 13.35 13.77
N ALA A 407 -6.78 12.71 14.19
CA ALA A 407 -5.59 13.40 14.64
C ALA A 407 -4.93 14.26 13.54
N LYS A 408 -5.13 13.94 12.26
CA LYS A 408 -4.65 14.75 11.13
C LYS A 408 -5.45 16.05 10.94
N GLU A 409 -6.67 16.13 11.46
CA GLU A 409 -7.51 17.34 11.40
C GLU A 409 -7.24 18.30 12.56
N GLU A 410 -6.55 17.84 13.61
CA GLU A 410 -6.19 18.67 14.77
C GLU A 410 -4.91 19.47 14.51
N GLU A 411 -4.73 20.56 15.26
CA GLU A 411 -3.50 21.35 15.22
C GLU A 411 -2.28 20.51 15.64
N GLU A 412 -1.22 20.61 14.87
CA GLU A 412 0.01 19.84 15.06
C GLU A 412 0.59 20.03 16.48
N GLY A 413 0.86 18.92 17.16
CA GLY A 413 1.40 18.89 18.52
C GLY A 413 0.41 19.30 19.61
N SER A 414 -0.87 19.58 19.27
CA SER A 414 -1.89 19.91 20.26
C SER A 414 -2.19 18.74 21.20
N GLU A 415 -2.69 19.05 22.40
CA GLU A 415 -3.14 18.02 23.36
C GLU A 415 -4.24 17.13 22.76
N ALA A 416 -5.13 17.71 21.95
CA ALA A 416 -6.18 16.97 21.24
C ALA A 416 -5.61 15.97 20.25
N GLN A 417 -4.65 16.37 19.42
CA GLN A 417 -3.96 15.49 18.49
C GLN A 417 -3.25 14.35 19.21
N LEU A 418 -2.44 14.67 20.23
CA LEU A 418 -1.67 13.68 20.99
C LEU A 418 -2.56 12.67 21.69
N LYS A 419 -3.71 13.09 22.23
CA LYS A 419 -4.71 12.21 22.84
C LYS A 419 -5.31 11.24 21.84
N LEU A 420 -5.68 11.71 20.65
CA LEU A 420 -6.20 10.85 19.58
C LEU A 420 -5.16 9.81 19.12
N LEU A 421 -3.89 10.20 19.03
CA LEU A 421 -2.81 9.27 18.68
C LEU A 421 -2.57 8.22 19.78
N GLU A 422 -2.66 8.58 21.07
CA GLU A 422 -2.58 7.64 22.19
C GLU A 422 -3.73 6.62 22.16
N ASP A 423 -4.96 7.09 21.94
CA ASP A 423 -6.14 6.24 21.79
C ASP A 423 -6.01 5.31 20.58
N ALA A 424 -5.50 5.82 19.44
CA ALA A 424 -5.21 5.04 18.24
C ALA A 424 -4.22 3.91 18.54
N GLU A 425 -3.07 4.23 19.14
CA GLU A 425 -2.02 3.24 19.47
C GLU A 425 -2.54 2.16 20.44
N THR A 426 -3.39 2.55 21.39
CA THR A 426 -4.02 1.61 22.30
C THR A 426 -4.87 0.59 21.52
N GLN A 427 -5.72 1.06 20.59
CA GLN A 427 -6.59 0.18 19.81
C GLN A 427 -5.79 -0.69 18.84
N LEU A 428 -4.78 -0.13 18.17
CA LEU A 428 -3.94 -0.84 17.22
C LEU A 428 -3.12 -1.95 17.91
N ASN A 429 -2.61 -1.70 19.11
CA ASN A 429 -1.93 -2.73 19.91
C ASN A 429 -2.88 -3.84 20.38
N ILE A 430 -4.15 -3.52 20.71
CA ILE A 430 -5.16 -4.54 20.97
C ILE A 430 -5.43 -5.37 19.71
N SER A 431 -5.51 -4.73 18.54
CA SER A 431 -5.64 -5.43 17.26
C SER A 431 -4.52 -6.45 17.06
N LEU A 432 -3.25 -6.03 17.18
CA LEU A 432 -2.08 -6.90 17.05
C LEU A 432 -2.05 -8.05 18.09
N ASN A 433 -2.49 -7.79 19.33
CA ASN A 433 -2.58 -8.82 20.36
C ASN A 433 -3.64 -9.88 20.05
N LYS A 434 -4.68 -9.55 19.28
CA LYS A 434 -5.70 -10.51 18.86
C LYS A 434 -5.25 -11.31 17.64
N GLU A 435 -4.66 -10.64 16.66
CA GLU A 435 -4.12 -11.22 15.43
C GLU A 435 -3.08 -10.28 14.85
N GLU A 436 -1.88 -10.78 14.58
CA GLU A 436 -0.85 -10.01 13.90
C GLU A 436 -1.33 -9.68 12.49
N ASN A 437 -1.34 -8.39 12.13
CA ASN A 437 -1.89 -7.91 10.86
C ASN A 437 -1.10 -6.71 10.32
N ILE A 438 -1.00 -6.64 9.00
CA ILE A 438 -0.25 -5.62 8.27
C ILE A 438 -0.87 -4.22 8.46
N GLU A 439 -2.22 -4.16 8.53
CA GLU A 439 -2.96 -2.92 8.64
C GLU A 439 -2.60 -2.17 9.93
N ALA A 440 -2.56 -2.88 11.06
CA ALA A 440 -2.23 -2.25 12.33
C ALA A 440 -0.78 -1.77 12.40
N TYR A 441 0.18 -2.49 11.80
CA TYR A 441 1.56 -2.00 11.70
C TYR A 441 1.65 -0.75 10.84
N MET A 442 0.95 -0.68 9.71
CA MET A 442 0.93 0.51 8.86
C MET A 442 0.26 1.70 9.56
N ASN A 443 -0.80 1.46 10.33
CA ASN A 443 -1.48 2.50 11.09
C ASN A 443 -0.64 3.00 12.28
N LEU A 444 0.10 2.13 12.96
CA LEU A 444 1.08 2.51 13.98
C LEU A 444 2.22 3.35 13.39
N ALA A 445 2.68 2.99 12.18
CA ALA A 445 3.65 3.80 11.46
C ALA A 445 3.09 5.20 11.15
N SER A 446 1.81 5.29 10.74
CA SER A 446 1.15 6.58 10.49
C SER A 446 1.02 7.42 11.76
N SER A 447 0.68 6.80 12.90
CA SER A 447 0.66 7.47 14.22
C SER A 447 2.04 8.00 14.60
N SER A 448 3.08 7.17 14.48
CA SER A 448 4.46 7.57 14.79
C SER A 448 4.95 8.70 13.87
N ALA A 449 4.60 8.65 12.58
CA ALA A 449 4.95 9.69 11.62
C ALA A 449 4.32 11.05 11.94
N LEU A 450 3.06 11.07 12.42
CA LEU A 450 2.38 12.27 12.89
C LEU A 450 3.05 12.89 14.13
N LYS A 451 3.74 12.07 14.92
CA LYS A 451 4.58 12.52 16.06
C LYS A 451 6.00 12.88 15.63
N TYR A 452 6.31 12.86 14.33
CA TYR A 452 7.67 13.02 13.78
C TYR A 452 8.68 11.97 14.26
N ASP A 453 8.22 10.86 14.85
CA ASP A 453 9.07 9.71 15.17
C ASP A 453 9.21 8.78 13.95
N PHE A 454 10.00 9.22 12.98
CA PHE A 454 10.23 8.50 11.75
C PHE A 454 11.05 7.21 11.94
N ASN A 455 11.83 7.10 13.01
CA ASN A 455 12.54 5.85 13.32
C ASN A 455 11.56 4.75 13.70
N THR A 456 10.68 5.01 14.65
CA THR A 456 9.61 4.07 15.03
C THR A 456 8.66 3.78 13.87
N ALA A 457 8.33 4.80 13.06
CA ALA A 457 7.53 4.60 11.83
C ALA A 457 8.22 3.63 10.87
N SER A 458 9.52 3.76 10.65
CA SER A 458 10.31 2.84 9.80
C SER A 458 10.33 1.42 10.34
N GLU A 459 10.42 1.22 11.65
CA GLU A 459 10.36 -0.11 12.29
C GLU A 459 9.01 -0.79 12.06
N TYR A 460 7.91 -0.07 12.22
CA TYR A 460 6.58 -0.61 11.96
C TYR A 460 6.37 -0.93 10.48
N LEU A 461 6.81 -0.08 9.55
CA LEU A 461 6.73 -0.35 8.11
C LEU A 461 7.57 -1.58 7.73
N SER A 462 8.72 -1.80 8.38
CA SER A 462 9.53 -2.99 8.17
C SER A 462 8.83 -4.27 8.67
N LYS A 463 8.10 -4.21 9.79
CA LYS A 463 7.26 -5.32 10.26
C LYS A 463 6.13 -5.61 9.28
N ALA A 464 5.46 -4.56 8.76
CA ALA A 464 4.44 -4.70 7.74
C ALA A 464 4.98 -5.37 6.45
N GLU A 465 6.17 -4.97 5.99
CA GLU A 465 6.83 -5.56 4.81
C GLU A 465 7.14 -7.04 5.01
N ASN A 466 7.63 -7.42 6.20
CA ASN A 466 7.96 -8.81 6.52
C ASN A 466 6.73 -9.73 6.55
N MET A 467 5.54 -9.23 6.84
CA MET A 467 4.30 -10.01 6.74
C MET A 467 3.95 -10.32 5.29
N GLY A 468 4.25 -9.41 4.38
CA GLY A 468 3.91 -9.53 2.97
C GLY A 468 2.39 -9.42 2.71
N THR A 469 2.03 -9.08 1.50
CA THR A 469 0.64 -9.07 1.02
C THR A 469 0.63 -9.18 -0.50
N ASP A 470 -0.39 -9.82 -1.05
CA ASP A 470 -0.69 -9.86 -2.49
C ASP A 470 -1.72 -8.80 -2.90
N VAL A 471 -2.25 -8.04 -1.95
CA VAL A 471 -3.19 -6.94 -2.21
C VAL A 471 -2.43 -5.72 -2.73
N SER A 472 -2.49 -5.48 -4.03
CA SER A 472 -1.73 -4.46 -4.75
C SER A 472 -1.82 -3.06 -4.14
N ILE A 473 -3.01 -2.62 -3.70
CA ILE A 473 -3.17 -1.30 -3.10
C ILE A 473 -2.44 -1.19 -1.75
N VAL A 474 -2.45 -2.24 -0.93
CA VAL A 474 -1.75 -2.28 0.36
C VAL A 474 -0.25 -2.24 0.13
N GLN A 475 0.27 -3.01 -0.84
CA GLN A 475 1.68 -2.97 -1.23
C GLN A 475 2.11 -1.56 -1.67
N ASN A 476 1.32 -0.93 -2.53
CA ASN A 476 1.63 0.40 -3.03
C ASN A 476 1.62 1.47 -1.92
N ILE A 477 0.67 1.41 -1.00
CA ILE A 477 0.63 2.31 0.17
C ILE A 477 1.87 2.07 1.06
N LEU A 478 2.24 0.81 1.29
CA LEU A 478 3.40 0.43 2.07
C LEU A 478 4.68 1.01 1.46
N TYR A 479 4.97 0.73 0.18
CA TYR A 479 6.17 1.22 -0.50
C TYR A 479 6.22 2.76 -0.55
N ASN A 480 5.09 3.40 -0.80
CA ASN A 480 5.01 4.86 -0.80
C ASN A 480 5.27 5.45 0.60
N SER A 481 4.81 4.79 1.67
CA SER A 481 5.05 5.18 3.06
C SER A 481 6.51 4.97 3.46
N GLN A 482 7.10 3.83 3.08
CA GLN A 482 8.54 3.55 3.29
C GLN A 482 9.41 4.60 2.58
N GLY A 483 9.08 4.95 1.35
CA GLY A 483 9.77 6.01 0.63
C GLY A 483 9.68 7.37 1.31
N ALA A 484 8.47 7.74 1.79
CA ALA A 484 8.27 8.98 2.53
C ALA A 484 9.10 9.05 3.82
N VAL A 485 9.07 8.00 4.61
CA VAL A 485 9.81 7.91 5.88
C VAL A 485 11.32 7.89 5.62
N ALA A 486 11.78 7.17 4.58
CA ALA A 486 13.19 7.15 4.20
C ALA A 486 13.71 8.55 3.81
N ILE A 487 12.92 9.35 3.07
CA ILE A 487 13.27 10.76 2.78
C ILE A 487 13.37 11.55 4.09
N ALA A 488 12.39 11.40 5.00
CA ALA A 488 12.40 12.12 6.29
C ALA A 488 13.62 11.77 7.14
N LEU A 489 14.10 10.53 7.06
CA LEU A 489 15.34 10.07 7.71
C LEU A 489 16.60 10.45 6.93
N GLY A 490 16.48 11.07 5.76
CA GLY A 490 17.60 11.45 4.91
C GLY A 490 18.22 10.32 4.08
N ASN A 491 17.53 9.19 3.95
CA ASN A 491 17.97 8.02 3.17
C ASN A 491 17.35 8.05 1.77
N HIS A 492 17.78 9.02 0.95
CA HIS A 492 17.14 9.32 -0.34
C HIS A 492 17.31 8.20 -1.38
N GLU A 493 18.43 7.51 -1.37
CA GLU A 493 18.68 6.34 -2.24
C GLU A 493 17.72 5.20 -1.90
N ALA A 494 17.59 4.84 -0.62
CA ALA A 494 16.64 3.82 -0.18
C ALA A 494 15.19 4.24 -0.46
N ALA A 495 14.87 5.53 -0.34
CA ALA A 495 13.56 6.04 -0.70
C ALA A 495 13.22 5.76 -2.17
N LEU A 496 14.15 5.99 -3.09
CA LEU A 496 13.97 5.70 -4.51
C LEU A 496 13.76 4.21 -4.78
N GLU A 497 14.43 3.32 -4.05
CA GLU A 497 14.21 1.88 -4.16
C GLU A 497 12.78 1.47 -3.80
N TYR A 498 12.20 2.02 -2.72
CA TYR A 498 10.81 1.78 -2.35
C TYR A 498 9.82 2.41 -3.33
N LEU A 499 10.00 3.69 -3.66
CA LEU A 499 9.08 4.44 -4.51
C LEU A 499 8.99 3.87 -5.94
N ASN A 500 10.06 3.30 -6.45
CA ASN A 500 10.10 2.64 -7.76
C ASN A 500 9.30 1.33 -7.81
N LYS A 501 9.03 0.68 -6.68
CA LYS A 501 8.18 -0.52 -6.59
C LYS A 501 6.70 -0.22 -6.77
N VAL A 502 6.27 1.03 -6.57
CA VAL A 502 4.85 1.45 -6.73
C VAL A 502 4.44 1.39 -8.19
N ASP A 503 3.36 0.66 -8.50
CA ASP A 503 2.87 0.51 -9.86
C ASP A 503 1.35 0.74 -10.00
N ILE A 504 0.86 0.83 -11.27
CA ILE A 504 -0.55 1.07 -11.61
C ILE A 504 -1.17 -0.26 -12.06
N LYS A 505 -1.35 -1.20 -11.13
CA LYS A 505 -2.06 -2.47 -11.38
C LYS A 505 -3.53 -2.38 -10.99
N GLY A 506 -4.33 -3.29 -11.58
CA GLY A 506 -5.76 -3.42 -11.31
C GLY A 506 -6.64 -2.77 -12.37
N GLU A 507 -7.95 -2.86 -12.19
CA GLU A 507 -8.97 -2.32 -13.08
C GLU A 507 -9.95 -1.44 -12.30
N GLY A 508 -10.73 -0.61 -13.01
CA GLY A 508 -11.77 0.22 -12.41
C GLY A 508 -11.26 1.10 -11.27
N GLN A 509 -11.96 1.09 -10.15
CA GLN A 509 -11.63 1.91 -8.99
C GLN A 509 -10.26 1.58 -8.38
N MET A 510 -9.84 0.31 -8.39
CA MET A 510 -8.52 -0.10 -7.90
C MET A 510 -7.39 0.56 -8.70
N LYS A 511 -7.53 0.61 -10.04
CA LYS A 511 -6.58 1.29 -10.91
C LYS A 511 -6.49 2.79 -10.59
N ASN A 512 -7.63 3.43 -10.33
CA ASN A 512 -7.67 4.85 -9.96
C ASN A 512 -6.92 5.11 -8.65
N TRP A 513 -7.14 4.29 -7.61
CA TRP A 513 -6.42 4.40 -6.34
C TRP A 513 -4.91 4.20 -6.52
N ASN A 514 -4.50 3.17 -7.26
CA ASN A 514 -3.08 2.91 -7.53
C ASN A 514 -2.45 4.05 -8.34
N THR A 515 -3.18 4.67 -9.27
CA THR A 515 -2.71 5.86 -10.00
C THR A 515 -2.43 7.03 -9.07
N TRP A 516 -3.30 7.31 -8.10
CA TRP A 516 -3.08 8.35 -7.10
C TRP A 516 -1.84 8.07 -6.24
N ILE A 517 -1.69 6.84 -5.76
CA ILE A 517 -0.51 6.45 -4.97
C ILE A 517 0.76 6.60 -5.83
N LYS A 518 0.70 6.25 -7.11
CA LYS A 518 1.83 6.43 -8.05
C LYS A 518 2.20 7.90 -8.26
N ILE A 519 1.23 8.78 -8.36
CA ILE A 519 1.48 10.23 -8.45
C ILE A 519 2.25 10.72 -7.22
N TRP A 520 1.81 10.36 -6.02
CA TRP A 520 2.53 10.69 -4.79
C TRP A 520 3.92 10.07 -4.72
N SER A 521 4.07 8.83 -5.19
CA SER A 521 5.38 8.16 -5.30
C SER A 521 6.33 8.91 -6.22
N LEU A 522 5.87 9.32 -7.40
CA LEU A 522 6.67 10.11 -8.36
C LEU A 522 7.02 11.50 -7.80
N PHE A 523 6.09 12.14 -7.09
CA PHE A 523 6.33 13.41 -6.43
C PHE A 523 7.45 13.31 -5.38
N ARG A 524 7.39 12.28 -4.52
CA ARG A 524 8.44 11.98 -3.54
C ARG A 524 9.76 11.59 -4.19
N SER A 525 9.72 10.80 -5.27
CA SER A 525 10.92 10.47 -6.06
C SER A 525 11.56 11.72 -6.66
N THR A 526 10.76 12.69 -7.09
CA THR A 526 11.27 14.00 -7.55
C THR A 526 12.06 14.71 -6.45
N ILE A 527 11.50 14.75 -5.23
CA ILE A 527 12.16 15.38 -4.08
C ILE A 527 13.49 14.66 -3.77
N ALA A 528 13.49 13.33 -3.71
CA ALA A 528 14.70 12.55 -3.46
C ALA A 528 15.77 12.80 -4.53
N ASN A 529 15.39 12.79 -5.82
CA ASN A 529 16.30 13.06 -6.93
C ASN A 529 16.86 14.49 -6.89
N LEU A 530 16.04 15.49 -6.54
CA LEU A 530 16.51 16.87 -6.38
C LEU A 530 17.51 17.02 -5.23
N VAL A 531 17.35 16.27 -4.14
CA VAL A 531 18.31 16.25 -3.04
C VAL A 531 19.61 15.56 -3.46
N LEU A 532 19.53 14.52 -4.29
CA LEU A 532 20.68 13.79 -4.85
C LEU A 532 21.32 14.50 -6.08
N ASP A 533 20.84 15.70 -6.45
CA ASP A 533 21.28 16.48 -7.60
C ASP A 533 21.03 15.80 -8.97
N ASP A 534 20.11 14.82 -9.02
CA ASP A 534 19.68 14.19 -10.28
C ASP A 534 18.45 14.92 -10.86
N VAL A 535 18.72 16.06 -11.49
CA VAL A 535 17.67 16.91 -12.09
C VAL A 535 16.98 16.21 -13.26
N ASN A 536 17.68 15.36 -14.00
CA ASN A 536 17.10 14.65 -15.15
C ASN A 536 16.02 13.65 -14.71
N SER A 537 16.31 12.83 -13.71
CA SER A 537 15.32 11.90 -13.14
C SER A 537 14.16 12.63 -12.47
N ALA A 538 14.44 13.75 -11.78
CA ALA A 538 13.41 14.60 -11.20
C ALA A 538 12.44 15.14 -12.28
N ARG A 539 12.96 15.64 -13.38
CA ARG A 539 12.17 16.12 -14.53
C ARG A 539 11.33 14.99 -15.14
N GLY A 540 11.91 13.82 -15.37
CA GLY A 540 11.20 12.65 -15.90
C GLY A 540 10.02 12.23 -15.03
N ASN A 541 10.17 12.27 -13.69
CA ASN A 541 9.07 12.01 -12.77
C ASN A 541 7.94 13.04 -12.89
N LEU A 542 8.28 14.33 -12.99
CA LEU A 542 7.29 15.41 -13.16
C LEU A 542 6.53 15.28 -14.49
N ASP A 543 7.21 14.93 -15.58
CA ASP A 543 6.59 14.67 -16.88
C ASP A 543 5.65 13.45 -16.82
N MET A 544 6.05 12.40 -16.10
CA MET A 544 5.20 11.24 -15.89
C MET A 544 3.95 11.58 -15.07
N ILE A 545 4.05 12.37 -14.01
CA ILE A 545 2.89 12.88 -13.26
C ILE A 545 1.93 13.60 -14.22
N ALA A 546 2.43 14.48 -15.06
CA ALA A 546 1.62 15.21 -16.04
C ALA A 546 0.89 14.28 -17.03
N SER A 547 1.50 13.13 -17.39
CA SER A 547 0.94 12.16 -18.32
C SER A 547 -0.14 11.25 -17.73
N ILE A 548 -0.04 10.91 -16.43
CA ILE A 548 -0.95 9.93 -15.78
C ILE A 548 -2.02 10.60 -14.90
N ARG A 549 -1.94 11.90 -14.68
CA ARG A 549 -2.93 12.63 -13.86
C ARG A 549 -4.34 12.49 -14.43
N PRO A 550 -5.38 12.40 -13.58
CA PRO A 550 -6.76 12.38 -14.04
C PRO A 550 -7.16 13.67 -14.77
N GLU A 551 -8.01 13.57 -15.79
CA GLU A 551 -8.56 14.74 -16.50
C GLU A 551 -9.34 15.71 -15.59
N SER A 552 -9.93 15.18 -14.50
CA SER A 552 -10.60 15.96 -13.45
C SER A 552 -9.67 16.90 -12.68
N TRP A 553 -8.36 16.73 -12.81
CA TRP A 553 -7.36 17.66 -12.29
C TRP A 553 -7.27 18.88 -13.20
N SER A 554 -8.24 19.78 -13.07
CA SER A 554 -8.28 21.02 -13.88
C SER A 554 -7.12 21.97 -13.57
N ALA A 555 -6.57 21.92 -12.35
CA ALA A 555 -5.36 22.63 -11.95
C ALA A 555 -4.30 21.66 -11.43
N VAL A 556 -3.05 21.86 -11.84
CA VAL A 556 -1.90 21.15 -11.26
C VAL A 556 -1.59 21.84 -9.93
N PRO A 557 -1.37 21.07 -8.82
CA PRO A 557 -1.04 21.66 -7.53
C PRO A 557 0.15 22.62 -7.60
N GLY A 558 0.12 23.69 -6.80
CA GLY A 558 1.21 24.66 -6.70
C GLY A 558 2.57 24.01 -6.45
N ASP A 559 2.60 22.98 -5.60
CA ASP A 559 3.81 22.20 -5.30
C ASP A 559 4.46 21.56 -6.52
N TRP A 560 3.67 21.09 -7.49
CA TRP A 560 4.21 20.53 -8.74
C TRP A 560 4.92 21.62 -9.55
N TYR A 561 4.29 22.79 -9.71
CA TYR A 561 4.92 23.93 -10.40
C TYR A 561 6.17 24.42 -9.69
N TYR A 562 6.18 24.37 -8.35
CA TYR A 562 7.35 24.73 -7.57
C TYR A 562 8.52 23.77 -7.81
N LEU A 563 8.28 22.44 -7.82
CA LEU A 563 9.32 21.46 -8.14
C LEU A 563 9.82 21.60 -9.59
N VAL A 564 8.93 21.90 -10.54
CA VAL A 564 9.33 22.24 -11.93
C VAL A 564 10.23 23.46 -11.94
N ALA A 565 9.90 24.50 -11.19
CA ALA A 565 10.71 25.71 -11.09
C ALA A 565 12.11 25.43 -10.50
N ILE A 566 12.22 24.54 -9.50
CA ILE A 566 13.52 24.10 -8.97
C ILE A 566 14.35 23.43 -10.07
N CYS A 567 13.75 22.55 -10.87
CA CYS A 567 14.43 21.93 -12.02
C CYS A 567 14.88 23.00 -13.02
N ASP A 568 14.02 23.97 -13.37
CA ASP A 568 14.35 25.05 -14.29
C ASP A 568 15.50 25.91 -13.79
N ALA A 569 15.54 26.23 -12.49
CA ALA A 569 16.64 26.97 -11.87
C ALA A 569 17.98 26.23 -12.03
N ARG A 570 18.00 24.92 -11.78
CA ARG A 570 19.21 24.10 -11.90
C ARG A 570 19.66 23.88 -13.34
N GLU A 571 18.70 23.93 -14.29
CA GLU A 571 18.97 23.85 -15.72
C GLU A 571 19.29 25.21 -16.35
N GLY A 572 19.19 26.32 -15.60
CA GLY A 572 19.46 27.68 -16.08
C GLY A 572 18.36 28.27 -16.97
N LYS A 573 17.11 27.78 -16.88
CA LYS A 573 15.96 28.19 -17.70
C LYS A 573 15.19 29.35 -17.04
N SER A 574 15.71 30.54 -17.05
CA SER A 574 15.21 31.70 -16.29
C SER A 574 13.77 32.11 -16.62
N GLU A 575 13.35 32.04 -17.89
CA GLU A 575 11.98 32.41 -18.32
C GLU A 575 10.97 31.40 -17.79
N SER A 576 11.21 30.09 -17.96
CA SER A 576 10.38 29.00 -17.48
C SER A 576 10.31 28.97 -15.94
N LEU A 577 11.44 29.22 -15.27
CA LEU A 577 11.50 29.37 -13.81
C LEU A 577 10.52 30.43 -13.32
N THR A 578 10.55 31.64 -13.91
CA THR A 578 9.69 32.75 -13.50
C THR A 578 8.20 32.41 -13.70
N GLU A 579 7.87 31.80 -14.83
CA GLU A 579 6.49 31.39 -15.13
C GLU A 579 5.99 30.31 -14.18
N ASN A 580 6.80 29.29 -13.89
CA ASN A 580 6.42 28.20 -13.01
C ASN A 580 6.33 28.64 -11.53
N LEU A 581 7.19 29.57 -11.08
CA LEU A 581 7.02 30.18 -9.75
C LEU A 581 5.72 30.97 -9.66
N ARG A 582 5.37 31.74 -10.70
CA ARG A 582 4.09 32.49 -10.72
C ARG A 582 2.88 31.54 -10.62
N LYS A 583 2.91 30.40 -11.31
CA LYS A 583 1.85 29.38 -11.23
C LYS A 583 1.82 28.70 -9.87
N ALA A 584 2.97 28.42 -9.27
CA ALA A 584 3.06 27.85 -7.94
C ALA A 584 2.37 28.74 -6.89
N PHE A 585 2.63 30.04 -6.90
CA PHE A 585 2.02 30.99 -5.95
C PHE A 585 0.57 31.36 -6.28
N ALA A 586 0.13 31.26 -7.56
CA ALA A 586 -1.27 31.50 -7.92
C ALA A 586 -2.21 30.38 -7.43
N GLY A 587 -1.70 29.17 -7.24
CA GLY A 587 -2.47 28.05 -6.67
C GLY A 587 -2.69 28.13 -5.17
N GLU A 588 -1.93 28.96 -4.44
CA GLU A 588 -2.10 29.15 -2.98
C GLU A 588 -3.25 30.11 -2.62
N SER A 589 -3.82 30.84 -3.58
CA SER A 589 -4.90 31.80 -3.33
C SER A 589 -6.29 31.17 -3.20
N ASP A 590 -6.43 29.87 -3.41
CA ASP A 590 -7.71 29.13 -3.37
C ASP A 590 -7.79 28.10 -2.21
N TYR A 591 -6.87 28.14 -1.22
CA TYR A 591 -6.92 27.35 0.01
C TYR A 591 -7.11 28.20 1.25
#